data_7a4b431134e806b614e7fe3fd2c6e74d
#
_entry.id   7a4b431134e806b614e7fe3fd2c6e74d
#
_cell.length_a   1.000
_cell.length_b   1.000
_cell.length_c   1.000
_cell.angle_alpha   90.00
_cell.angle_beta   90.00
_cell.angle_gamma   90.00
#
_symmetry.space_group_name_H-M   'P 1'
#
loop_
_entity.id
_entity.type
_entity.pdbx_description
1 polymer ?
#
loop_
_entity_poly.entity_id
_entity_poly.type
_entity_poly.pdbx_seq_one_letter_code
_entity_poly.pdbx_strand_id
1 'polypeptide(L)'
;MIIDPGHQAAQGVEDALKKHRLKPVAVVLTHGHIDHVASVVPVCGAHDVPAWIHPADRYMMSDPEKALGRSIGMPLMGELTVGEPDDVRELADGAGLKLAGLDLSVAHAPGHTKGSVTFTMPESADIPSVFFSGDLLFAGSIGRTDLPGGDMDDMLGSLTRVCLPLDDSTVVLSGHGPQTTIGQERATNPYLRQVAAGLGSVDAPRRGM
;
A
#
# COMPACT_ATOMS: atom_id res chain seq x y z
N MET A 1 -11.33 -8.22 6.15
CA MET A 1 -10.14 -8.29 5.29
C MET A 1 -8.91 -7.85 6.07
N ILE A 2 -7.73 -8.22 5.59
CA ILE A 2 -6.43 -7.85 6.16
C ILE A 2 -5.71 -7.06 5.06
N ILE A 3 -5.06 -5.95 5.41
CA ILE A 3 -4.32 -5.12 4.46
C ILE A 3 -2.84 -5.22 4.82
N ASP A 4 -1.99 -5.51 3.83
CA ASP A 4 -0.52 -5.55 3.92
C ASP A 4 0.02 -6.29 5.17
N PRO A 5 -0.19 -7.60 5.32
CA PRO A 5 0.40 -8.36 6.42
C PRO A 5 1.91 -8.50 6.19
N GLY A 6 2.66 -7.52 6.70
CA GLY A 6 4.09 -7.37 6.49
C GLY A 6 4.95 -8.33 7.33
N HIS A 7 6.21 -7.93 7.57
CA HIS A 7 7.16 -8.75 8.29
C HIS A 7 6.70 -9.07 9.71
N GLN A 8 6.73 -10.36 10.09
CA GLN A 8 6.31 -10.87 11.41
C GLN A 8 4.86 -10.53 11.81
N ALA A 9 3.98 -10.17 10.85
CA ALA A 9 2.62 -9.76 11.15
C ALA A 9 1.68 -10.94 11.49
N ALA A 10 2.00 -12.18 11.12
CA ALA A 10 1.09 -13.32 11.23
C ALA A 10 0.54 -13.51 12.66
N GLN A 11 1.39 -13.49 13.70
CA GLN A 11 0.94 -13.63 15.07
C GLN A 11 0.06 -12.45 15.53
N GLY A 12 0.43 -11.22 15.18
CA GLY A 12 -0.36 -10.01 15.50
C GLY A 12 -1.74 -10.04 14.84
N VAL A 13 -1.82 -10.53 13.61
CA VAL A 13 -3.09 -10.77 12.89
C VAL A 13 -3.94 -11.78 13.66
N GLU A 14 -3.39 -12.94 14.03
CA GLU A 14 -4.10 -13.96 14.80
C GLU A 14 -4.65 -13.42 16.14
N ASP A 15 -3.83 -12.66 16.86
CA ASP A 15 -4.23 -12.07 18.14
C ASP A 15 -5.36 -11.05 17.96
N ALA A 16 -5.30 -10.22 16.93
CA ALA A 16 -6.35 -9.26 16.60
C ALA A 16 -7.67 -9.96 16.21
N LEU A 17 -7.58 -10.99 15.34
CA LEU A 17 -8.76 -11.78 14.94
C LEU A 17 -9.45 -12.44 16.14
N LYS A 18 -8.67 -13.06 17.04
CA LYS A 18 -9.19 -13.68 18.26
C LYS A 18 -9.79 -12.64 19.21
N LYS A 19 -9.05 -11.57 19.49
CA LYS A 19 -9.48 -10.50 20.40
C LYS A 19 -10.81 -9.88 19.98
N HIS A 20 -10.98 -9.62 18.68
CA HIS A 20 -12.15 -8.96 18.14
C HIS A 20 -13.20 -9.93 17.57
N ARG A 21 -12.97 -11.26 17.68
CA ARG A 21 -13.83 -12.32 17.14
C ARG A 21 -14.14 -12.13 15.65
N LEU A 22 -13.10 -11.75 14.89
CA LEU A 22 -13.19 -11.53 13.46
C LEU A 22 -12.84 -12.79 12.68
N LYS A 23 -13.46 -12.93 11.49
CA LYS A 23 -13.11 -13.94 10.50
C LYS A 23 -12.61 -13.24 9.25
N PRO A 24 -11.36 -13.46 8.83
CA PRO A 24 -10.84 -12.86 7.62
C PRO A 24 -11.53 -13.46 6.39
N VAL A 25 -11.64 -12.70 5.31
CA VAL A 25 -12.23 -13.13 4.04
C VAL A 25 -11.27 -12.93 2.87
N ALA A 26 -10.24 -12.12 3.04
CA ALA A 26 -9.20 -11.86 2.04
C ALA A 26 -8.02 -11.14 2.69
N VAL A 27 -6.87 -11.26 2.06
CA VAL A 27 -5.73 -10.34 2.17
C VAL A 27 -5.78 -9.42 0.95
N VAL A 28 -5.58 -8.11 1.12
CA VAL A 28 -5.44 -7.15 0.02
C VAL A 28 -4.13 -6.39 0.16
N LEU A 29 -3.40 -6.22 -0.93
CA LEU A 29 -2.05 -5.68 -0.93
C LEU A 29 -2.02 -4.36 -1.68
N THR A 30 -1.43 -3.34 -1.04
CA THR A 30 -1.22 -2.04 -1.69
C THR A 30 -0.11 -2.13 -2.72
N HIS A 31 0.94 -2.90 -2.45
CA HIS A 31 2.06 -3.16 -3.36
C HIS A 31 2.86 -4.40 -2.91
N GLY A 32 3.90 -4.76 -3.67
CA GLY A 32 4.60 -6.03 -3.49
C GLY A 32 5.89 -5.98 -2.67
N HIS A 33 6.29 -4.88 -2.04
CA HIS A 33 7.51 -4.86 -1.24
C HIS A 33 7.42 -5.77 -0.03
N ILE A 34 8.56 -6.35 0.35
CA ILE A 34 8.64 -7.44 1.34
C ILE A 34 8.08 -7.07 2.71
N ASP A 35 8.23 -5.83 3.13
CA ASP A 35 7.68 -5.31 4.38
C ASP A 35 6.16 -5.20 4.41
N HIS A 36 5.48 -5.33 3.25
CA HIS A 36 4.02 -5.41 3.11
C HIS A 36 3.51 -6.83 2.85
N VAL A 37 4.34 -7.73 2.27
CA VAL A 37 3.88 -9.05 1.82
C VAL A 37 4.47 -10.23 2.59
N ALA A 38 5.41 -10.02 3.50
CA ALA A 38 6.18 -11.10 4.13
C ALA A 38 5.34 -12.13 4.90
N SER A 39 4.16 -11.76 5.40
CA SER A 39 3.25 -12.68 6.09
C SER A 39 2.03 -13.10 5.27
N VAL A 40 1.98 -12.79 3.97
CA VAL A 40 0.83 -13.13 3.10
C VAL A 40 0.60 -14.64 3.04
N VAL A 41 1.65 -15.41 2.73
CA VAL A 41 1.56 -16.87 2.60
C VAL A 41 1.07 -17.52 3.89
N PRO A 42 1.69 -17.31 5.07
CA PRO A 42 1.20 -17.92 6.30
C PRO A 42 -0.20 -17.46 6.70
N VAL A 43 -0.57 -16.19 6.46
CA VAL A 43 -1.91 -15.68 6.80
C VAL A 43 -2.97 -16.26 5.88
N CYS A 44 -2.74 -16.27 4.56
CA CYS A 44 -3.68 -16.85 3.60
C CYS A 44 -3.86 -18.35 3.84
N GLY A 45 -2.76 -19.10 4.06
CA GLY A 45 -2.82 -20.54 4.32
C GLY A 45 -3.52 -20.91 5.62
N ALA A 46 -3.35 -20.11 6.68
CA ALA A 46 -4.01 -20.37 7.97
C ALA A 46 -5.53 -20.20 7.91
N HIS A 47 -6.04 -19.36 7.02
CA HIS A 47 -7.47 -19.00 6.95
C HIS A 47 -8.17 -19.41 5.67
N ASP A 48 -7.46 -20.03 4.72
CA ASP A 48 -7.97 -20.42 3.40
C ASP A 48 -8.66 -19.22 2.69
N VAL A 49 -7.93 -18.11 2.59
CA VAL A 49 -8.43 -16.88 1.98
C VAL A 49 -7.53 -16.40 0.84
N PRO A 50 -8.09 -15.76 -0.20
CA PRO A 50 -7.31 -15.23 -1.32
C PRO A 50 -6.47 -14.02 -0.92
N ALA A 51 -5.37 -13.81 -1.65
CA ALA A 51 -4.65 -12.56 -1.70
C ALA A 51 -4.97 -11.79 -2.98
N TRP A 52 -5.12 -10.46 -2.86
CA TRP A 52 -5.35 -9.56 -3.99
C TRP A 52 -4.16 -8.64 -4.16
N ILE A 53 -3.57 -8.59 -5.36
CA ILE A 53 -2.44 -7.73 -5.70
C ILE A 53 -2.55 -7.23 -7.15
N HIS A 54 -1.99 -6.07 -7.44
CA HIS A 54 -1.88 -5.60 -8.82
C HIS A 54 -0.87 -6.47 -9.61
N PRO A 55 -1.18 -6.89 -10.85
CA PRO A 55 -0.33 -7.85 -11.60
C PRO A 55 1.10 -7.37 -11.82
N ALA A 56 1.34 -6.06 -11.91
CA ALA A 56 2.68 -5.52 -12.08
C ALA A 56 3.62 -5.76 -10.88
N ASP A 57 3.07 -5.98 -9.68
CA ASP A 57 3.85 -6.24 -8.46
C ASP A 57 3.80 -7.70 -8.00
N ARG A 58 2.98 -8.55 -8.64
CA ARG A 58 2.79 -9.93 -8.22
C ARG A 58 4.11 -10.71 -8.08
N TYR A 59 5.05 -10.49 -9.01
CA TYR A 59 6.36 -11.15 -8.98
C TYR A 59 7.16 -10.89 -7.71
N MET A 60 6.92 -9.77 -7.01
CA MET A 60 7.67 -9.38 -5.82
C MET A 60 7.43 -10.32 -4.64
N MET A 61 6.27 -11.00 -4.60
CA MET A 61 5.99 -12.00 -3.55
C MET A 61 6.95 -13.20 -3.63
N SER A 62 7.39 -13.56 -4.83
CA SER A 62 8.30 -14.70 -5.05
C SER A 62 9.75 -14.29 -5.34
N ASP A 63 10.01 -13.03 -5.68
CA ASP A 63 11.35 -12.50 -5.98
C ASP A 63 11.59 -11.13 -5.32
N PRO A 64 11.68 -11.08 -3.98
CA PRO A 64 11.89 -9.82 -3.25
C PRO A 64 13.27 -9.19 -3.51
N GLU A 65 14.28 -9.96 -3.89
CA GLU A 65 15.61 -9.43 -4.22
C GLU A 65 15.55 -8.59 -5.50
N LYS A 66 14.81 -9.04 -6.50
CA LYS A 66 14.58 -8.28 -7.73
C LYS A 66 13.81 -6.99 -7.45
N ALA A 67 12.82 -7.04 -6.54
CA ALA A 67 12.07 -5.86 -6.14
C ALA A 67 12.94 -4.80 -5.45
N LEU A 68 13.91 -5.22 -4.65
CA LEU A 68 14.82 -4.33 -3.93
C LEU A 68 16.08 -3.93 -4.75
N GLY A 69 16.33 -4.58 -5.89
CA GLY A 69 17.55 -4.38 -6.68
C GLY A 69 18.85 -4.78 -5.97
N ARG A 70 18.74 -5.60 -4.93
CA ARG A 70 19.87 -6.08 -4.13
C ARG A 70 19.54 -7.40 -3.45
N SER A 71 20.58 -8.18 -3.15
CA SER A 71 20.42 -9.40 -2.35
C SER A 71 20.02 -9.08 -0.90
N ILE A 72 19.03 -9.82 -0.43
CA ILE A 72 18.65 -9.88 0.98
C ILE A 72 19.53 -10.95 1.61
N GLY A 73 20.33 -10.60 2.62
CA GLY A 73 21.26 -11.56 3.23
C GLY A 73 20.55 -12.82 3.76
N MET A 74 21.22 -13.97 3.67
CA MET A 74 20.70 -15.29 4.09
C MET A 74 19.98 -15.33 5.46
N PRO A 75 20.44 -14.63 6.51
CA PRO A 75 19.73 -14.63 7.80
C PRO A 75 18.30 -14.08 7.68
N LEU A 76 18.09 -13.05 6.90
CA LEU A 76 16.75 -12.46 6.71
C LEU A 76 15.87 -13.34 5.81
N MET A 77 16.44 -13.88 4.72
CA MET A 77 15.73 -14.80 3.82
C MET A 77 15.28 -16.08 4.52
N GLY A 78 16.07 -16.60 5.47
CA GLY A 78 15.72 -17.82 6.21
C GLY A 78 14.50 -17.68 7.14
N GLU A 79 14.11 -16.45 7.46
CA GLU A 79 12.94 -16.14 8.30
C GLU A 79 11.69 -15.79 7.47
N LEU A 80 11.83 -15.64 6.15
CA LEU A 80 10.74 -15.24 5.26
C LEU A 80 10.14 -16.45 4.55
N THR A 81 8.82 -16.53 4.54
CA THR A 81 8.10 -17.42 3.64
C THR A 81 7.90 -16.70 2.31
N VAL A 82 8.88 -16.84 1.41
CA VAL A 82 8.83 -16.26 0.07
C VAL A 82 7.98 -17.14 -0.83
N GLY A 83 7.01 -16.54 -1.53
CA GLY A 83 6.14 -17.25 -2.46
C GLY A 83 4.77 -16.60 -2.60
N GLU A 84 3.94 -17.20 -3.44
CA GLU A 84 2.55 -16.82 -3.62
C GLU A 84 1.65 -17.76 -2.78
N PRO A 85 0.54 -17.26 -2.22
CA PRO A 85 -0.50 -18.13 -1.67
C PRO A 85 -1.25 -18.87 -2.80
N ASP A 86 -2.03 -19.90 -2.45
CA ASP A 86 -2.70 -20.78 -3.41
C ASP A 86 -3.73 -20.04 -4.28
N ASP A 87 -4.40 -19.02 -3.76
CA ASP A 87 -5.38 -18.19 -4.49
C ASP A 87 -4.91 -16.73 -4.54
N VAL A 88 -4.35 -16.34 -5.69
CA VAL A 88 -3.95 -14.94 -5.97
C VAL A 88 -4.87 -14.35 -7.02
N ARG A 89 -5.50 -13.24 -6.67
CA ARG A 89 -6.42 -12.48 -7.52
C ARG A 89 -5.84 -11.12 -7.89
N GLU A 90 -6.25 -10.62 -9.05
CA GLU A 90 -5.70 -9.39 -9.60
C GLU A 90 -6.54 -8.17 -9.22
N LEU A 91 -5.86 -7.08 -8.85
CA LEU A 91 -6.43 -5.74 -8.70
C LEU A 91 -6.29 -4.97 -10.01
N ALA A 92 -7.31 -4.19 -10.32
CA ALA A 92 -7.31 -3.30 -11.48
C ALA A 92 -7.74 -1.89 -11.09
N ASP A 93 -7.26 -0.89 -11.83
CA ASP A 93 -7.68 0.50 -11.64
C ASP A 93 -9.19 0.67 -11.82
N GLY A 94 -9.82 1.43 -10.93
CA GLY A 94 -11.26 1.67 -10.93
C GLY A 94 -12.11 0.48 -10.47
N ALA A 95 -11.50 -0.65 -10.08
CA ALA A 95 -12.26 -1.79 -9.56
C ALA A 95 -12.92 -1.48 -8.22
N GLY A 96 -14.10 -2.06 -8.00
CA GLY A 96 -14.78 -2.07 -6.70
C GLY A 96 -14.55 -3.42 -6.02
N LEU A 97 -14.10 -3.41 -4.77
CA LEU A 97 -13.97 -4.61 -3.94
C LEU A 97 -15.05 -4.62 -2.88
N LYS A 98 -15.91 -5.65 -2.90
CA LYS A 98 -16.91 -5.89 -1.86
C LYS A 98 -16.43 -7.02 -0.95
N LEU A 99 -15.80 -6.67 0.16
CA LEU A 99 -15.17 -7.62 1.08
C LEU A 99 -15.62 -7.38 2.52
N ALA A 100 -16.02 -8.42 3.22
CA ALA A 100 -16.44 -8.36 4.63
C ALA A 100 -17.58 -7.33 4.92
N GLY A 101 -18.45 -7.07 3.94
CA GLY A 101 -19.52 -6.06 4.06
C GLY A 101 -19.06 -4.62 3.85
N LEU A 102 -17.79 -4.41 3.43
CA LEU A 102 -17.24 -3.11 3.10
C LEU A 102 -17.14 -2.95 1.57
N ASP A 103 -17.40 -1.75 1.10
CA ASP A 103 -17.20 -1.34 -0.30
C ASP A 103 -15.90 -0.52 -0.39
N LEU A 104 -14.94 -0.99 -1.18
CA LEU A 104 -13.67 -0.30 -1.42
C LEU A 104 -13.53 0.02 -2.89
N SER A 105 -13.09 1.23 -3.21
CA SER A 105 -12.62 1.59 -4.55
C SER A 105 -11.11 1.36 -4.64
N VAL A 106 -10.65 0.77 -5.72
CA VAL A 106 -9.23 0.57 -6.04
C VAL A 106 -8.79 1.66 -7.00
N ALA A 107 -7.69 2.34 -6.71
CA ALA A 107 -7.04 3.23 -7.65
C ALA A 107 -5.58 2.78 -7.86
N HIS A 108 -5.18 2.53 -9.10
CA HIS A 108 -3.79 2.24 -9.45
C HIS A 108 -2.97 3.52 -9.27
N ALA A 109 -1.93 3.48 -8.48
CA ALA A 109 -1.15 4.65 -8.05
C ALA A 109 0.36 4.38 -8.18
N PRO A 110 0.89 4.20 -9.42
CA PRO A 110 2.30 3.92 -9.62
C PRO A 110 3.18 5.06 -9.14
N GLY A 111 4.46 4.76 -8.91
CA GLY A 111 5.48 5.72 -8.51
C GLY A 111 6.38 5.21 -7.40
N HIS A 112 5.84 4.57 -6.37
CA HIS A 112 6.63 3.80 -5.41
C HIS A 112 7.02 2.43 -5.98
N THR A 113 6.04 1.73 -6.56
CA THR A 113 6.21 0.57 -7.44
C THR A 113 5.34 0.72 -8.68
N LYS A 114 5.54 -0.15 -9.67
CA LYS A 114 4.68 -0.16 -10.88
C LYS A 114 3.27 -0.63 -10.61
N GLY A 115 3.07 -1.46 -9.59
CA GLY A 115 1.79 -2.04 -9.23
C GLY A 115 1.15 -1.44 -7.98
N SER A 116 1.68 -0.33 -7.45
CA SER A 116 1.09 0.33 -6.29
C SER A 116 -0.38 0.66 -6.55
N VAL A 117 -1.23 0.30 -5.60
CA VAL A 117 -2.65 0.65 -5.56
C VAL A 117 -3.01 1.26 -4.21
N THR A 118 -4.09 2.00 -4.20
CA THR A 118 -4.70 2.53 -2.98
C THR A 118 -6.14 2.02 -2.87
N PHE A 119 -6.66 2.02 -1.63
CA PHE A 119 -8.05 1.67 -1.40
C PHE A 119 -8.76 2.83 -0.70
N THR A 120 -9.94 3.20 -1.20
CA THR A 120 -10.78 4.19 -0.55
C THR A 120 -12.06 3.52 -0.08
N MET A 121 -12.33 3.63 1.20
CA MET A 121 -13.62 3.27 1.80
C MET A 121 -14.44 4.55 1.94
N PRO A 122 -15.65 4.63 1.35
CA PRO A 122 -16.48 5.82 1.45
C PRO A 122 -16.94 6.04 2.90
N GLU A 123 -17.29 7.27 3.18
CA GLU A 123 -17.90 7.62 4.46
C GLU A 123 -19.23 6.87 4.67
N SER A 124 -19.53 6.57 5.92
CA SER A 124 -20.80 6.02 6.38
C SER A 124 -21.29 6.84 7.57
N ALA A 125 -22.50 6.53 8.09
CA ALA A 125 -23.13 7.32 9.14
C ALA A 125 -22.24 7.58 10.37
N ASP A 126 -21.35 6.63 10.72
CA ASP A 126 -20.53 6.67 11.93
C ASP A 126 -19.00 6.64 11.65
N ILE A 127 -18.59 6.54 10.38
CA ILE A 127 -17.19 6.36 10.01
C ILE A 127 -16.86 7.35 8.89
N PRO A 128 -15.85 8.22 9.04
CA PRO A 128 -15.38 9.09 7.95
C PRO A 128 -14.87 8.26 6.78
N SER A 129 -14.73 8.89 5.61
CA SER A 129 -14.01 8.28 4.50
C SER A 129 -12.59 7.89 4.94
N VAL A 130 -12.16 6.68 4.58
CA VAL A 130 -10.82 6.16 4.90
C VAL A 130 -10.07 5.84 3.62
N PHE A 131 -8.85 6.35 3.53
CA PHE A 131 -7.94 6.16 2.43
C PHE A 131 -6.73 5.34 2.89
N PHE A 132 -6.62 4.11 2.43
CA PHE A 132 -5.44 3.25 2.61
C PHE A 132 -4.45 3.59 1.50
N SER A 133 -3.49 4.43 1.82
CA SER A 133 -2.57 4.99 0.83
C SER A 133 -1.40 4.06 0.47
N GLY A 134 -1.18 2.98 1.22
CA GLY A 134 0.07 2.23 1.11
C GLY A 134 1.26 3.18 1.21
N ASP A 135 2.19 3.08 0.27
CA ASP A 135 3.38 3.92 0.22
C ASP A 135 3.28 5.07 -0.82
N LEU A 136 2.04 5.50 -1.13
CA LEU A 136 1.81 6.70 -1.93
C LEU A 136 1.96 7.97 -1.10
N LEU A 137 1.26 8.06 0.04
CA LEU A 137 1.19 9.28 0.87
C LEU A 137 1.39 8.93 2.34
N PHE A 138 2.32 9.61 2.99
CA PHE A 138 2.61 9.53 4.43
C PHE A 138 2.31 10.86 5.13
N ALA A 139 2.27 10.84 6.45
CA ALA A 139 2.24 12.07 7.24
C ALA A 139 3.51 12.91 6.99
N GLY A 140 3.36 14.00 6.23
CA GLY A 140 4.44 14.93 5.87
C GLY A 140 5.41 14.44 4.79
N SER A 141 5.18 13.29 4.15
CA SER A 141 6.09 12.71 3.15
C SER A 141 5.35 11.83 2.13
N ILE A 142 6.13 11.17 1.27
CA ILE A 142 5.68 10.15 0.31
C ILE A 142 6.61 8.95 0.35
N GLY A 143 6.20 7.83 -0.24
CA GLY A 143 7.06 6.67 -0.47
C GLY A 143 8.26 7.02 -1.36
N ARG A 144 9.37 6.29 -1.18
CA ARG A 144 10.55 6.42 -2.02
C ARG A 144 10.30 5.97 -3.45
N THR A 145 11.02 6.54 -4.41
CA THR A 145 10.86 6.25 -5.84
C THR A 145 12.17 5.79 -6.49
N ASP A 146 13.19 5.47 -5.70
CA ASP A 146 14.54 5.12 -6.14
C ASP A 146 14.83 3.61 -6.18
N LEU A 147 13.84 2.77 -5.82
CA LEU A 147 13.93 1.31 -5.97
C LEU A 147 13.47 0.87 -7.38
N PRO A 148 13.81 -0.38 -7.81
CA PRO A 148 13.38 -0.89 -9.09
C PRO A 148 11.87 -0.79 -9.30
N GLY A 149 11.45 -0.14 -10.37
CA GLY A 149 10.03 0.12 -10.66
C GLY A 149 9.49 1.42 -10.08
N GLY A 150 10.27 2.11 -9.24
CA GLY A 150 9.93 3.44 -8.75
C GLY A 150 10.16 4.53 -9.79
N ASP A 151 9.31 5.57 -9.79
CA ASP A 151 9.39 6.72 -10.69
C ASP A 151 8.73 7.95 -10.03
N MET A 152 9.44 9.07 -10.02
CA MET A 152 8.96 10.29 -9.35
C MET A 152 7.85 10.98 -10.14
N ASP A 153 7.89 10.94 -11.47
CA ASP A 153 6.86 11.59 -12.29
C ASP A 153 5.55 10.81 -12.18
N ASP A 154 5.60 9.47 -12.19
CA ASP A 154 4.46 8.61 -11.88
C ASP A 154 3.91 8.88 -10.47
N MET A 155 4.79 9.06 -9.47
CA MET A 155 4.42 9.37 -8.09
C MET A 155 3.64 10.68 -8.01
N LEU A 156 4.14 11.76 -8.61
CA LEU A 156 3.47 13.06 -8.64
C LEU A 156 2.15 13.00 -9.42
N GLY A 157 2.13 12.26 -10.52
CA GLY A 157 0.89 11.97 -11.28
C GLY A 157 -0.15 11.24 -10.44
N SER A 158 0.27 10.25 -9.66
CA SER A 158 -0.60 9.49 -8.75
C SER A 158 -1.13 10.36 -7.60
N LEU A 159 -0.29 11.18 -6.98
CA LEU A 159 -0.73 12.16 -5.98
C LEU A 159 -1.79 13.11 -6.53
N THR A 160 -1.57 13.61 -7.75
CA THR A 160 -2.50 14.50 -8.43
C THR A 160 -3.85 13.83 -8.70
N ARG A 161 -3.82 12.63 -9.26
CA ARG A 161 -5.02 11.91 -9.69
C ARG A 161 -5.80 11.32 -8.53
N VAL A 162 -5.09 10.80 -7.52
CA VAL A 162 -5.71 10.00 -6.45
C VAL A 162 -5.94 10.81 -5.18
N CYS A 163 -4.97 11.65 -4.77
CA CYS A 163 -5.06 12.35 -3.48
C CYS A 163 -5.76 13.71 -3.57
N LEU A 164 -5.52 14.50 -4.63
CA LEU A 164 -6.12 15.84 -4.72
C LEU A 164 -7.66 15.85 -4.81
N PRO A 165 -8.35 14.87 -5.41
CA PRO A 165 -9.81 14.85 -5.43
C PRO A 165 -10.47 14.47 -4.11
N LEU A 166 -9.72 13.91 -3.14
CA LEU A 166 -10.28 13.47 -1.86
C LEU A 166 -10.63 14.64 -0.95
N ASP A 167 -11.69 14.47 -0.16
CA ASP A 167 -12.12 15.45 0.84
C ASP A 167 -11.10 15.61 1.97
N ASP A 168 -10.96 16.82 2.50
CA ASP A 168 -10.01 17.15 3.57
C ASP A 168 -10.25 16.33 4.86
N SER A 169 -11.48 15.90 5.12
CA SER A 169 -11.86 15.04 6.25
C SER A 169 -11.45 13.58 6.09
N THR A 170 -11.05 13.15 4.89
CA THR A 170 -10.65 11.77 4.63
C THR A 170 -9.46 11.38 5.50
N VAL A 171 -9.62 10.32 6.30
CA VAL A 171 -8.57 9.76 7.14
C VAL A 171 -7.60 8.97 6.28
N VAL A 172 -6.31 9.23 6.40
CA VAL A 172 -5.24 8.51 5.68
C VAL A 172 -4.58 7.50 6.61
N LEU A 173 -4.65 6.23 6.22
CA LEU A 173 -3.92 5.11 6.83
C LEU A 173 -2.84 4.67 5.83
N SER A 174 -1.62 5.08 6.13
CA SER A 174 -0.45 4.80 5.29
C SER A 174 0.23 3.47 5.65
N GLY A 175 1.09 2.97 4.76
CA GLY A 175 1.92 1.80 5.03
C GLY A 175 2.88 2.01 6.20
N HIS A 176 3.41 3.23 6.33
CA HIS A 176 4.35 3.59 7.38
C HIS A 176 3.99 4.92 8.05
N GLY A 177 4.36 5.04 9.34
CA GLY A 177 4.16 6.26 10.12
C GLY A 177 2.77 6.39 10.75
N PRO A 178 2.46 7.56 11.32
CA PRO A 178 1.17 7.80 11.96
C PRO A 178 0.06 8.06 10.94
N GLN A 179 -1.18 7.87 11.36
CA GLN A 179 -2.33 8.30 10.57
C GLN A 179 -2.35 9.84 10.44
N THR A 180 -2.96 10.32 9.35
CA THR A 180 -3.16 11.75 9.08
C THR A 180 -4.51 11.96 8.38
N THR A 181 -4.74 13.14 7.81
CA THR A 181 -5.89 13.43 6.95
C THR A 181 -5.44 14.11 5.66
N ILE A 182 -6.26 14.02 4.62
CA ILE A 182 -5.99 14.71 3.35
C ILE A 182 -5.85 16.21 3.56
N GLY A 183 -6.69 16.83 4.40
CA GLY A 183 -6.60 18.25 4.69
C GLY A 183 -5.29 18.66 5.38
N GLN A 184 -4.82 17.85 6.33
CA GLN A 184 -3.52 18.07 6.97
C GLN A 184 -2.38 17.97 5.95
N GLU A 185 -2.38 16.94 5.11
CA GLU A 185 -1.33 16.75 4.11
C GLU A 185 -1.40 17.82 3.00
N ARG A 186 -2.58 18.23 2.58
CA ARG A 186 -2.76 19.33 1.63
C ARG A 186 -2.17 20.64 2.17
N ALA A 187 -2.26 20.88 3.48
CA ALA A 187 -1.73 22.07 4.13
C ALA A 187 -0.21 22.02 4.36
N THR A 188 0.37 20.86 4.65
CA THR A 188 1.73 20.75 5.19
C THR A 188 2.68 19.86 4.39
N ASN A 189 2.19 18.85 3.67
CA ASN A 189 3.02 17.93 2.91
C ASN A 189 3.64 18.63 1.69
N PRO A 190 4.98 18.70 1.57
CA PRO A 190 5.63 19.43 0.49
C PRO A 190 5.27 18.91 -0.90
N TYR A 191 5.10 17.59 -1.05
CA TYR A 191 4.79 16.95 -2.33
C TYR A 191 3.32 17.18 -2.74
N LEU A 192 2.38 17.04 -1.80
CA LEU A 192 0.98 17.29 -2.10
C LEU A 192 0.72 18.78 -2.41
N ARG A 193 1.44 19.69 -1.73
CA ARG A 193 1.42 21.12 -2.04
C ARG A 193 2.02 21.43 -3.40
N GLN A 194 3.12 20.75 -3.77
CA GLN A 194 3.75 20.89 -5.08
C GLN A 194 2.78 20.57 -6.20
N VAL A 195 2.13 19.39 -6.15
CA VAL A 195 1.17 18.98 -7.19
C VAL A 195 -0.10 19.85 -7.19
N ALA A 196 -0.56 20.31 -6.02
CA ALA A 196 -1.69 21.23 -5.92
C ALA A 196 -1.41 22.60 -6.55
N ALA A 197 -0.16 23.04 -6.54
CA ALA A 197 0.28 24.27 -7.21
C ALA A 197 0.50 24.10 -8.72
N GLY A 198 0.30 22.91 -9.28
CA GLY A 198 0.56 22.62 -10.69
C GLY A 198 2.05 22.63 -11.06
N LEU A 199 2.93 22.55 -10.07
CA LEU A 199 4.37 22.49 -10.28
C LEU A 199 4.73 21.01 -10.57
N GLY A 200 5.04 20.69 -11.82
CA GLY A 200 5.64 19.41 -12.23
C GLY A 200 6.97 19.17 -11.49
N SER A 201 7.64 18.05 -11.77
CA SER A 201 8.90 17.67 -11.12
C SER A 201 9.87 18.86 -11.02
N VAL A 202 10.11 19.33 -9.79
CA VAL A 202 11.23 20.22 -9.51
C VAL A 202 12.43 19.31 -9.36
N ASP A 203 13.47 19.52 -10.19
CA ASP A 203 14.74 18.81 -10.07
C ASP A 203 15.15 18.69 -8.59
N ALA A 204 15.16 17.48 -8.08
CA ALA A 204 15.67 17.21 -6.75
C ALA A 204 17.13 17.70 -6.70
N PRO A 205 17.56 18.45 -5.68
CA PRO A 205 18.94 18.90 -5.59
C PRO A 205 19.82 17.64 -5.57
N ARG A 206 20.63 17.45 -6.62
CA ARG A 206 21.67 16.43 -6.68
C ARG A 206 22.54 16.65 -5.44
N ARG A 207 22.43 15.80 -4.43
CA ARG A 207 23.43 15.75 -3.36
C ARG A 207 24.74 15.39 -4.02
N GLY A 208 25.61 16.42 -4.16
CA GLY A 208 26.96 16.26 -4.60
C GLY A 208 27.72 15.29 -3.70
N MET A 209 28.61 14.60 -4.33
CA MET A 209 29.58 13.59 -3.90
C MET A 209 30.04 13.70 -2.45
#